data_63453f1c26093a5592f67b0b4e4fb09c
#
_entry.id   63453f1c26093a5592f67b0b4e4fb09c
#
_cell.length_a   1.000
_cell.length_b   1.000
_cell.length_c   1.000
_cell.angle_alpha   90.00
_cell.angle_beta   90.00
_cell.angle_gamma   90.00
#
_symmetry.space_group_name_H-M   'P 1'
#
loop_
_entity.id
_entity.type
_entity.pdbx_description
1 polymer ?
#
loop_
_entity_poly.entity_id
_entity_poly.type
_entity_poly.pdbx_seq_one_letter_code
_entity_poly.pdbx_strand_id
1 'polypeptide(L)'
;MPVVLAFAYDGSLNGDWVAHYAVRFASNTAARKLRLIHVREPARAAHLSERLARIAAECAVVDVAFEAEVVAPGAGDVAARILAAAGPGTTVIAGTRARPRARSFLAHTVSARLLAARQVPVIAIRVVHPGVLGQPGRVLVPVAERADFATAALPVLRLLGDDIERLHLLWVCAVSRLRARWQSAPAGARLIAAGRAGLIAVEDALRRGLAPLAPPLDATVVIAADPPREIVLQAARHRARLICLDHDAPAAGPLARSSLEAVLRDAPADVAVFRNPS
;
A
#
# COMPACT_ATOMS: atom_id res chain seq x y z
N MET A 1 5.63 -11.02 17.92
CA MET A 1 5.96 -9.74 18.57
C MET A 1 4.90 -8.71 18.13
N PRO A 2 4.49 -7.77 18.99
CA PRO A 2 3.56 -6.72 18.57
C PRO A 2 4.21 -5.87 17.46
N VAL A 3 3.42 -5.55 16.42
CA VAL A 3 3.87 -4.71 15.30
C VAL A 3 3.99 -3.27 15.81
N VAL A 4 5.17 -2.68 15.70
CA VAL A 4 5.41 -1.25 15.98
C VAL A 4 5.28 -0.48 14.67
N LEU A 5 4.49 0.61 14.70
CA LEU A 5 4.28 1.45 13.52
C LEU A 5 5.02 2.79 13.65
N ALA A 6 5.75 3.15 12.61
CA ALA A 6 6.34 4.47 12.45
C ALA A 6 5.76 5.17 11.22
N PHE A 7 5.30 6.40 11.41
CA PHE A 7 4.77 7.23 10.32
C PHE A 7 5.79 8.30 9.94
N ALA A 8 6.34 8.20 8.73
CA ALA A 8 7.23 9.18 8.14
C ALA A 8 6.41 10.40 7.65
N TYR A 9 6.40 11.45 8.44
CA TYR A 9 5.58 12.64 8.22
C TYR A 9 6.39 13.81 7.65
N ASP A 10 5.92 14.40 6.56
CA ASP A 10 6.61 15.50 5.89
C ASP A 10 6.03 16.89 6.18
N GLY A 11 5.03 17.01 7.06
CA GLY A 11 4.38 18.27 7.41
C GLY A 11 3.47 18.83 6.29
N SER A 12 3.18 18.07 5.24
CA SER A 12 2.33 18.51 4.13
C SER A 12 0.88 18.09 4.32
N LEU A 13 -0.03 18.75 3.57
CA LEU A 13 -1.44 18.36 3.52
C LEU A 13 -1.62 16.90 3.07
N ASN A 14 -0.81 16.41 2.14
CA ASN A 14 -0.83 14.99 1.77
C ASN A 14 -0.39 14.09 2.94
N GLY A 15 0.58 14.55 3.73
CA GLY A 15 0.97 13.87 4.97
C GLY A 15 -0.19 13.81 5.96
N ASP A 16 -0.97 14.88 6.11
CA ASP A 16 -2.16 14.88 6.97
C ASP A 16 -3.19 13.83 6.53
N TRP A 17 -3.42 13.67 5.23
CA TRP A 17 -4.32 12.63 4.72
C TRP A 17 -3.80 11.22 4.96
N VAL A 18 -2.49 11.00 4.85
CA VAL A 18 -1.87 9.71 5.14
C VAL A 18 -1.88 9.41 6.64
N ALA A 19 -1.87 10.45 7.49
CA ALA A 19 -1.97 10.29 8.94
C ALA A 19 -3.22 9.50 9.35
N HIS A 20 -4.37 9.71 8.69
CA HIS A 20 -5.59 8.94 8.95
C HIS A 20 -5.38 7.43 8.77
N TYR A 21 -4.66 7.02 7.70
CA TYR A 21 -4.28 5.62 7.52
C TYR A 21 -3.34 5.13 8.63
N ALA A 22 -2.34 5.93 9.01
CA ALA A 22 -1.39 5.56 10.04
C ALA A 22 -2.08 5.38 11.41
N VAL A 23 -3.01 6.27 11.76
CA VAL A 23 -3.82 6.18 12.98
C VAL A 23 -4.71 4.94 12.98
N ARG A 24 -5.42 4.68 11.87
CA ARG A 24 -6.27 3.47 11.71
C ARG A 24 -5.44 2.19 11.76
N PHE A 25 -4.31 2.14 11.08
CA PHE A 25 -3.41 1.00 11.16
C PHE A 25 -2.94 0.76 12.60
N ALA A 26 -2.59 1.82 13.34
CA ALA A 26 -2.18 1.69 14.73
C ALA A 26 -3.32 1.19 15.62
N SER A 27 -4.56 1.63 15.41
CA SER A 27 -5.73 1.16 16.17
C SER A 27 -6.03 -0.32 15.95
N ASN A 28 -5.65 -0.87 14.77
CA ASN A 28 -5.80 -2.28 14.42
C ASN A 28 -4.61 -3.16 14.86
N THR A 29 -3.61 -2.60 15.56
CA THR A 29 -2.50 -3.37 16.14
C THR A 29 -2.72 -3.65 17.62
N ALA A 30 -2.18 -4.77 18.10
CA ALA A 30 -2.19 -5.07 19.52
C ALA A 30 -1.40 -4.05 20.39
N ALA A 31 -0.39 -3.41 19.78
CA ALA A 31 0.41 -2.39 20.47
C ALA A 31 -0.33 -1.06 20.65
N ARG A 32 -1.32 -0.75 19.78
CA ARG A 32 -2.07 0.50 19.75
C ARG A 32 -1.17 1.73 19.92
N LYS A 33 -0.06 1.74 19.21
CA LYS A 33 0.96 2.77 19.32
C LYS A 33 1.37 3.25 17.92
N LEU A 34 1.41 4.58 17.76
CA LEU A 34 1.90 5.26 16.57
C LEU A 34 3.07 6.17 16.94
N ARG A 35 4.22 5.93 16.33
CA ARG A 35 5.38 6.82 16.43
C ARG A 35 5.50 7.61 15.13
N LEU A 36 5.34 8.93 15.21
CA LEU A 36 5.53 9.82 14.08
C LEU A 36 6.99 10.27 14.03
N ILE A 37 7.63 10.14 12.87
CA ILE A 37 8.99 10.59 12.61
C ILE A 37 8.95 11.73 11.60
N HIS A 38 9.38 12.92 12.02
CA HIS A 38 9.51 14.10 11.16
C HIS A 38 10.96 14.53 11.06
N VAL A 39 11.51 14.51 9.85
CA VAL A 39 12.83 15.10 9.59
C VAL A 39 12.65 16.60 9.35
N ARG A 40 13.23 17.43 10.22
CA ARG A 40 13.04 18.89 10.20
C ARG A 40 13.48 19.49 8.87
N GLU A 41 12.57 20.17 8.20
CA GLU A 41 12.82 21.05 7.06
C GLU A 41 12.49 22.49 7.49
N PRO A 42 13.45 23.45 7.43
CA PRO A 42 13.21 24.82 7.88
C PRO A 42 12.01 25.49 7.21
N ALA A 43 11.81 25.22 5.92
CA ALA A 43 10.69 25.77 5.15
C ALA A 43 9.30 25.27 5.59
N ARG A 44 9.22 24.23 6.42
CA ARG A 44 7.95 23.59 6.86
C ARG A 44 7.75 23.63 8.37
N ALA A 45 8.55 24.38 9.08
CA ALA A 45 8.45 24.49 10.55
C ALA A 45 7.17 25.20 11.01
N ALA A 46 6.62 26.10 10.19
CA ALA A 46 5.36 26.76 10.48
C ALA A 46 4.22 25.73 10.57
N HIS A 47 3.39 25.82 11.61
CA HIS A 47 2.24 24.97 11.89
C HIS A 47 2.54 23.47 12.17
N LEU A 48 3.80 23.06 12.28
CA LEU A 48 4.11 21.65 12.60
C LEU A 48 3.50 21.22 13.94
N SER A 49 3.65 22.05 14.98
CA SER A 49 3.10 21.76 16.32
C SER A 49 1.58 21.60 16.30
N GLU A 50 0.87 22.47 15.58
CA GLU A 50 -0.58 22.40 15.45
C GLU A 50 -1.02 21.11 14.74
N ARG A 51 -0.31 20.73 13.65
CA ARG A 51 -0.57 19.49 12.91
C ARG A 51 -0.30 18.25 13.76
N LEU A 52 0.80 18.23 14.52
CA LEU A 52 1.11 17.14 15.43
C LEU A 52 0.05 17.03 16.54
N ALA A 53 -0.43 18.15 17.10
CA ALA A 53 -1.50 18.16 18.08
C ALA A 53 -2.82 17.59 17.52
N ARG A 54 -3.13 17.87 16.24
CA ARG A 54 -4.32 17.32 15.58
C ARG A 54 -4.19 15.80 15.39
N ILE A 55 -3.05 15.29 14.96
CA ILE A 55 -2.81 13.85 14.82
C ILE A 55 -2.86 13.16 16.19
N ALA A 56 -2.30 13.79 17.23
CA ALA A 56 -2.38 13.29 18.60
C ALA A 56 -3.82 13.20 19.10
N ALA A 57 -4.64 14.22 18.82
CA ALA A 57 -6.06 14.21 19.17
C ALA A 57 -6.82 13.10 18.44
N GLU A 58 -6.53 12.87 17.15
CA GLU A 58 -7.11 11.76 16.39
C GLU A 58 -6.70 10.39 16.96
N CYS A 59 -5.44 10.20 17.34
CA CYS A 59 -4.96 9.01 18.03
C CYS A 59 -5.71 8.78 19.35
N ALA A 60 -5.94 9.84 20.14
CA ALA A 60 -6.65 9.76 21.42
C ALA A 60 -8.11 9.31 21.24
N VAL A 61 -8.79 9.74 20.17
CA VAL A 61 -10.18 9.33 19.88
C VAL A 61 -10.31 7.82 19.68
N VAL A 62 -9.27 7.18 19.13
CA VAL A 62 -9.27 5.74 18.86
C VAL A 62 -8.37 4.94 19.82
N ASP A 63 -8.00 5.53 20.96
CA ASP A 63 -7.19 4.92 22.02
C ASP A 63 -5.85 4.36 21.49
N VAL A 64 -5.12 5.20 20.76
CA VAL A 64 -3.78 4.93 20.23
C VAL A 64 -2.77 5.82 20.94
N ALA A 65 -1.75 5.22 21.55
CA ALA A 65 -0.63 5.98 22.14
C ALA A 65 0.17 6.67 21.02
N PHE A 66 0.37 7.98 21.14
CA PHE A 66 1.06 8.79 20.15
C PHE A 66 2.39 9.32 20.67
N GLU A 67 3.45 9.14 19.87
CA GLU A 67 4.77 9.72 20.13
C GLU A 67 5.25 10.44 18.87
N ALA A 68 5.78 11.66 19.00
CA ALA A 68 6.35 12.40 17.90
C ALA A 68 7.86 12.61 18.12
N GLU A 69 8.66 12.21 17.13
CA GLU A 69 10.10 12.41 17.09
C GLU A 69 10.46 13.36 15.96
N VAL A 70 11.06 14.50 16.31
CA VAL A 70 11.56 15.48 15.36
C VAL A 70 13.06 15.30 15.21
N VAL A 71 13.47 14.67 14.12
CA VAL A 71 14.87 14.40 13.79
C VAL A 71 15.53 15.67 13.22
N ALA A 72 16.70 16.03 13.72
CA ALA A 72 17.44 17.19 13.24
C ALA A 72 17.81 17.06 11.75
N PRO A 73 17.85 18.18 10.99
CA PRO A 73 18.40 18.15 9.65
C PRO A 73 19.90 17.82 9.72
N GLY A 74 20.44 17.19 8.67
CA GLY A 74 21.86 16.87 8.63
C GLY A 74 22.29 16.39 7.25
N ALA A 75 23.60 16.26 7.05
CA ALA A 75 24.13 15.69 5.84
C ALA A 75 23.62 14.26 5.68
N GLY A 76 22.99 13.97 4.54
CA GLY A 76 22.50 12.63 4.22
C GLY A 76 21.06 12.57 3.74
N ASP A 77 20.65 11.37 3.39
CA ASP A 77 19.33 11.08 2.85
C ASP A 77 18.26 11.07 3.94
N VAL A 78 17.17 11.77 3.70
CA VAL A 78 15.98 11.81 4.58
C VAL A 78 15.44 10.39 4.86
N ALA A 79 15.42 9.51 3.83
CA ALA A 79 14.95 8.15 4.01
C ALA A 79 15.86 7.33 4.97
N ALA A 80 17.17 7.48 4.86
CA ALA A 80 18.11 6.82 5.77
C ALA A 80 17.91 7.26 7.22
N ARG A 81 17.61 8.55 7.46
CA ARG A 81 17.30 9.08 8.79
C ARG A 81 16.01 8.54 9.37
N ILE A 82 14.97 8.46 8.52
CA ILE A 82 13.69 7.86 8.93
C ILE A 82 13.92 6.40 9.33
N LEU A 83 14.66 5.63 8.53
CA LEU A 83 14.96 4.23 8.81
C LEU A 83 15.77 4.05 10.10
N ALA A 84 16.79 4.89 10.33
CA ALA A 84 17.58 4.89 11.55
C ALA A 84 16.73 5.20 12.79
N ALA A 85 15.86 6.22 12.69
CA ALA A 85 14.93 6.56 13.76
C ALA A 85 13.86 5.48 13.98
N ALA A 86 13.33 4.87 12.92
CA ALA A 86 12.34 3.80 13.05
C ALA A 86 12.90 2.58 13.77
N GLY A 87 14.12 2.19 13.48
CA GLY A 87 14.76 1.01 14.06
C GLY A 87 14.24 -0.32 13.49
N PRO A 88 14.89 -1.43 13.86
CA PRO A 88 14.50 -2.76 13.39
C PRO A 88 13.13 -3.19 13.93
N GLY A 89 12.43 -4.06 13.20
CA GLY A 89 11.12 -4.60 13.60
C GLY A 89 9.95 -3.62 13.51
N THR A 90 10.19 -2.41 12.98
CA THR A 90 9.16 -1.38 12.81
C THR A 90 8.64 -1.37 11.37
N THR A 91 7.32 -1.29 11.19
CA THR A 91 6.71 -1.05 9.87
C THR A 91 6.63 0.46 9.63
N VAL A 92 7.24 0.94 8.55
CA VAL A 92 7.25 2.36 8.18
C VAL A 92 6.12 2.67 7.21
N ILE A 93 5.28 3.65 7.58
CA ILE A 93 4.22 4.21 6.73
C ILE A 93 4.72 5.54 6.17
N ALA A 94 4.53 5.78 4.88
CA ALA A 94 4.93 7.03 4.24
C ALA A 94 3.92 7.48 3.19
N GLY A 95 3.78 8.79 3.02
CA GLY A 95 3.02 9.34 1.90
C GLY A 95 3.79 9.28 0.59
N THR A 96 3.09 9.02 -0.52
CA THR A 96 3.65 9.20 -1.86
C THR A 96 2.78 10.15 -2.68
N ARG A 97 3.42 11.02 -3.46
CA ARG A 97 2.75 11.97 -4.36
C ARG A 97 3.58 12.23 -5.60
N ALA A 98 2.93 12.47 -6.73
CA ALA A 98 3.62 12.97 -7.91
C ALA A 98 4.20 14.36 -7.63
N ARG A 99 5.44 14.60 -8.06
CA ARG A 99 5.97 15.96 -8.13
C ARG A 99 5.34 16.66 -9.35
N PRO A 100 4.99 17.97 -9.27
CA PRO A 100 4.28 18.67 -10.35
C PRO A 100 4.95 18.61 -11.73
N ARG A 101 6.27 18.38 -11.78
CA ARG A 101 7.05 18.24 -13.02
C ARG A 101 7.58 16.83 -13.28
N ALA A 102 7.33 15.87 -12.39
CA ALA A 102 7.83 14.51 -12.53
C ALA A 102 6.71 13.61 -13.09
N ARG A 103 7.04 12.82 -14.11
CA ARG A 103 6.12 11.80 -14.66
C ARG A 103 6.03 10.53 -13.81
N SER A 104 6.65 10.52 -12.63
CA SER A 104 6.76 9.35 -11.77
C SER A 104 6.40 9.69 -10.33
N PHE A 105 5.66 8.79 -9.68
CA PHE A 105 5.31 8.88 -8.26
C PHE A 105 6.42 8.38 -7.34
N LEU A 106 7.18 7.39 -7.81
CA LEU A 106 8.19 6.74 -7.00
C LEU A 106 9.61 7.23 -7.30
N ALA A 107 9.93 7.70 -8.54
CA ALA A 107 11.29 8.11 -8.84
C ALA A 107 11.75 9.30 -7.99
N HIS A 108 12.93 9.16 -7.39
CA HIS A 108 13.59 10.19 -6.58
C HIS A 108 12.77 10.74 -5.39
N THR A 109 11.79 9.96 -4.89
CA THR A 109 11.00 10.33 -3.71
C THR A 109 11.54 9.63 -2.46
N VAL A 110 11.23 10.18 -1.27
CA VAL A 110 11.55 9.55 0.01
C VAL A 110 10.86 8.18 0.10
N SER A 111 9.59 8.09 -0.28
CA SER A 111 8.84 6.83 -0.27
C SER A 111 9.46 5.75 -1.17
N ALA A 112 9.99 6.12 -2.35
CA ALA A 112 10.70 5.17 -3.20
C ALA A 112 11.99 4.64 -2.56
N ARG A 113 12.74 5.50 -1.88
CA ARG A 113 13.95 5.10 -1.17
C ARG A 113 13.64 4.23 0.04
N LEU A 114 12.56 4.52 0.78
CA LEU A 114 12.05 3.67 1.85
C LEU A 114 11.65 2.30 1.31
N LEU A 115 10.88 2.26 0.21
CA LEU A 115 10.52 1.01 -0.47
C LEU A 115 11.75 0.26 -1.03
N ALA A 116 12.82 0.91 -1.41
CA ALA A 116 14.06 0.28 -1.85
C ALA A 116 14.90 -0.28 -0.69
N ALA A 117 14.73 0.25 0.51
CA ALA A 117 15.47 -0.19 1.70
C ALA A 117 14.90 -1.51 2.22
N ARG A 118 15.70 -2.61 2.21
CA ARG A 118 15.25 -3.96 2.56
C ARG A 118 15.27 -4.29 4.06
N GLN A 119 15.42 -3.30 4.91
CA GLN A 119 15.67 -3.47 6.35
C GLN A 119 14.39 -3.60 7.17
N VAL A 120 13.30 -2.96 6.72
CA VAL A 120 12.04 -2.90 7.43
C VAL A 120 10.86 -3.01 6.46
N PRO A 121 9.68 -3.47 6.91
CA PRO A 121 8.45 -3.37 6.14
C PRO A 121 8.10 -1.91 5.85
N VAL A 122 7.66 -1.62 4.63
CA VAL A 122 7.27 -0.26 4.21
C VAL A 122 5.91 -0.29 3.52
N ILE A 123 5.07 0.69 3.85
CA ILE A 123 3.79 0.94 3.19
C ILE A 123 3.79 2.40 2.71
N ALA A 124 3.83 2.58 1.39
CA ALA A 124 3.74 3.91 0.78
C ALA A 124 2.31 4.15 0.27
N ILE A 125 1.66 5.22 0.75
CA ILE A 125 0.26 5.49 0.47
C ILE A 125 0.12 6.75 -0.39
N ARG A 126 -0.60 6.61 -1.51
CA ARG A 126 -1.12 7.73 -2.30
C ARG A 126 -2.59 7.90 -1.97
N VAL A 127 -2.95 9.05 -1.43
CA VAL A 127 -4.34 9.41 -1.17
C VAL A 127 -4.91 10.15 -2.38
N VAL A 128 -6.05 9.67 -2.88
CA VAL A 128 -6.86 10.26 -3.95
C VAL A 128 -8.17 10.81 -3.37
N HIS A 129 -8.70 10.11 -2.37
CA HIS A 129 -9.96 10.44 -1.71
C HIS A 129 -9.76 10.74 -0.23
N PRO A 130 -9.43 12.00 0.13
CA PRO A 130 -9.22 12.36 1.53
C PRO A 130 -10.40 12.03 2.46
N GLY A 131 -11.62 11.98 1.93
CA GLY A 131 -12.83 11.64 2.68
C GLY A 131 -12.93 10.18 3.13
N VAL A 132 -12.05 9.29 2.67
CA VAL A 132 -11.96 7.89 3.13
C VAL A 132 -11.45 7.81 4.58
N LEU A 133 -10.62 8.76 5.00
CA LEU A 133 -10.07 8.87 6.36
C LEU A 133 -9.45 7.57 6.88
N GLY A 134 -8.75 6.84 6.02
CA GLY A 134 -8.09 5.57 6.35
C GLY A 134 -9.04 4.36 6.46
N GLN A 135 -10.32 4.50 6.16
CA GLN A 135 -11.34 3.44 6.19
C GLN A 135 -11.82 3.10 4.77
N PRO A 136 -11.08 2.31 4.01
CA PRO A 136 -11.39 2.09 2.59
C PRO A 136 -12.65 1.27 2.35
N GLY A 137 -13.07 0.43 3.27
CA GLY A 137 -14.20 -0.50 3.13
C GLY A 137 -13.95 -1.55 2.03
N ARG A 138 -13.78 -1.13 0.78
CA ARG A 138 -13.57 -2.03 -0.36
C ARG A 138 -12.13 -1.95 -0.84
N VAL A 139 -11.44 -3.09 -0.77
CA VAL A 139 -10.01 -3.21 -1.08
C VAL A 139 -9.84 -4.12 -2.29
N LEU A 140 -9.12 -3.64 -3.31
CA LEU A 140 -8.67 -4.45 -4.44
C LEU A 140 -7.21 -4.85 -4.25
N VAL A 141 -6.91 -6.12 -4.41
CA VAL A 141 -5.55 -6.67 -4.30
C VAL A 141 -5.19 -7.40 -5.60
N PRO A 142 -4.48 -6.74 -6.50
CA PRO A 142 -3.89 -7.43 -7.64
C PRO A 142 -2.85 -8.43 -7.15
N VAL A 143 -3.04 -9.70 -7.50
CA VAL A 143 -2.16 -10.79 -7.06
C VAL A 143 -0.92 -10.87 -7.94
N ALA A 144 0.25 -10.78 -7.33
CA ALA A 144 1.51 -11.02 -8.02
C ALA A 144 1.76 -12.54 -8.17
N GLU A 145 2.30 -12.95 -9.32
CA GLU A 145 2.67 -14.34 -9.60
C GLU A 145 3.94 -14.74 -8.83
N ARG A 146 3.83 -14.81 -7.50
CA ARG A 146 4.90 -15.27 -6.59
C ARG A 146 4.32 -16.19 -5.53
N ALA A 147 5.08 -17.23 -5.17
CA ALA A 147 4.60 -18.27 -4.26
C ALA A 147 4.27 -17.77 -2.85
N ASP A 148 4.96 -16.74 -2.39
CA ASP A 148 4.82 -16.14 -1.05
C ASP A 148 3.93 -14.89 -1.02
N PHE A 149 3.18 -14.60 -2.11
CA PHE A 149 2.35 -13.40 -2.21
C PHE A 149 1.39 -13.23 -1.02
N ALA A 150 0.68 -14.29 -0.63
CA ALA A 150 -0.25 -14.22 0.50
C ALA A 150 0.48 -13.80 1.79
N THR A 151 1.64 -14.39 2.06
CA THR A 151 2.49 -14.04 3.23
C THR A 151 2.93 -12.58 3.17
N ALA A 152 3.27 -12.07 1.99
CA ALA A 152 3.66 -10.68 1.80
C ALA A 152 2.49 -9.70 1.98
N ALA A 153 1.28 -10.06 1.55
CA ALA A 153 0.10 -9.20 1.64
C ALA A 153 -0.54 -9.19 3.04
N LEU A 154 -0.44 -10.29 3.79
CA LEU A 154 -1.09 -10.43 5.10
C LEU A 154 -0.79 -9.30 6.08
N PRO A 155 0.47 -8.81 6.27
CA PRO A 155 0.72 -7.73 7.20
C PRO A 155 -0.07 -6.46 6.91
N VAL A 156 -0.12 -6.00 5.66
CA VAL A 156 -0.86 -4.79 5.29
C VAL A 156 -2.37 -5.00 5.41
N LEU A 157 -2.89 -6.18 5.05
CA LEU A 157 -4.32 -6.48 5.17
C LEU A 157 -4.75 -6.57 6.64
N ARG A 158 -3.91 -7.09 7.52
CA ARG A 158 -4.17 -7.10 8.97
C ARG A 158 -4.18 -5.70 9.58
N LEU A 159 -3.33 -4.79 9.07
CA LEU A 159 -3.32 -3.39 9.49
C LEU A 159 -4.59 -2.65 9.08
N LEU A 160 -5.25 -3.05 7.99
CA LEU A 160 -6.57 -2.55 7.63
C LEU A 160 -7.66 -3.08 8.55
N GLY A 161 -7.50 -4.29 9.09
CA GLY A 161 -8.38 -4.86 10.10
C GLY A 161 -9.86 -4.88 9.71
N ASP A 162 -10.71 -4.45 10.64
CA ASP A 162 -12.17 -4.37 10.46
C ASP A 162 -12.60 -3.27 9.48
N ASP A 163 -11.69 -2.41 9.01
CA ASP A 163 -11.97 -1.42 7.97
C ASP A 163 -12.16 -2.05 6.60
N ILE A 164 -11.93 -3.37 6.45
CA ILE A 164 -12.21 -4.12 5.22
C ILE A 164 -13.63 -4.69 5.27
N GLU A 165 -14.56 -4.02 4.58
CA GLU A 165 -15.92 -4.55 4.35
C GLU A 165 -15.95 -5.63 3.27
N ARG A 166 -15.05 -5.52 2.26
CA ARG A 166 -14.91 -6.47 1.15
C ARG A 166 -13.51 -6.46 0.59
N LEU A 167 -12.93 -7.64 0.44
CA LEU A 167 -11.63 -7.87 -0.19
C LEU A 167 -11.82 -8.49 -1.57
N HIS A 168 -11.28 -7.88 -2.61
CA HIS A 168 -11.33 -8.38 -3.97
C HIS A 168 -9.93 -8.75 -4.46
N LEU A 169 -9.69 -10.01 -4.76
CA LEU A 169 -8.45 -10.49 -5.37
C LEU A 169 -8.57 -10.44 -6.90
N LEU A 170 -7.57 -9.89 -7.54
CA LEU A 170 -7.52 -9.77 -8.99
C LEU A 170 -6.28 -10.48 -9.55
N TRP A 171 -6.49 -11.52 -10.33
CA TRP A 171 -5.42 -12.15 -11.10
C TRP A 171 -5.45 -11.66 -12.54
N VAL A 172 -4.37 -11.04 -13.00
CA VAL A 172 -4.25 -10.54 -14.36
C VAL A 172 -3.32 -11.45 -15.16
N CYS A 173 -3.88 -12.23 -16.08
CA CYS A 173 -3.10 -12.97 -17.08
C CYS A 173 -2.65 -12.00 -18.17
N ALA A 174 -1.39 -11.55 -18.09
CA ALA A 174 -0.83 -10.66 -19.08
C ALA A 174 -0.59 -11.39 -20.43
N VAL A 175 -1.04 -10.80 -21.51
CA VAL A 175 -0.80 -11.31 -22.87
C VAL A 175 -0.27 -10.18 -23.76
N SER A 176 0.53 -10.50 -24.77
CA SER A 176 0.92 -9.48 -25.74
C SER A 176 -0.30 -8.98 -26.54
N ARG A 177 -0.27 -7.72 -27.00
CA ARG A 177 -1.35 -7.15 -27.80
C ARG A 177 -1.68 -7.99 -29.04
N LEU A 178 -0.67 -8.60 -29.67
CA LEU A 178 -0.85 -9.51 -30.79
C LEU A 178 -1.59 -10.78 -30.38
N ARG A 179 -1.19 -11.40 -29.25
CA ARG A 179 -1.89 -12.58 -28.71
C ARG A 179 -3.32 -12.27 -28.33
N ALA A 180 -3.60 -11.11 -27.74
CA ALA A 180 -4.96 -10.71 -27.40
C ALA A 180 -5.90 -10.67 -28.60
N ARG A 181 -5.38 -10.29 -29.79
CA ARG A 181 -6.18 -10.25 -31.05
C ARG A 181 -6.40 -11.63 -31.68
N TRP A 182 -5.47 -12.56 -31.49
CA TRP A 182 -5.46 -13.88 -32.16
C TRP A 182 -5.65 -15.04 -31.20
N GLN A 183 -5.99 -14.76 -29.97
CA GLN A 183 -6.14 -15.80 -28.95
C GLN A 183 -7.35 -16.67 -29.27
N SER A 184 -7.10 -17.97 -29.49
CA SER A 184 -8.17 -18.95 -29.63
C SER A 184 -8.90 -19.15 -28.29
N ALA A 185 -10.19 -19.45 -28.33
CA ALA A 185 -10.99 -19.71 -27.15
C ALA A 185 -10.38 -20.79 -26.21
N PRO A 186 -9.80 -21.91 -26.72
CA PRO A 186 -9.13 -22.90 -25.87
C PRO A 186 -7.89 -22.38 -25.15
N ALA A 187 -7.11 -21.51 -25.80
CA ALA A 187 -5.90 -20.92 -25.17
C ALA A 187 -6.29 -19.93 -24.06
N GLY A 188 -7.31 -19.13 -24.27
CA GLY A 188 -7.88 -18.25 -23.23
C GLY A 188 -8.42 -19.02 -22.04
N ALA A 189 -9.15 -20.09 -22.28
CA ALA A 189 -9.67 -20.96 -21.22
C ALA A 189 -8.57 -21.57 -20.35
N ARG A 190 -7.44 -21.98 -20.95
CA ARG A 190 -6.28 -22.51 -20.20
C ARG A 190 -5.64 -21.45 -19.30
N LEU A 191 -5.48 -20.21 -19.78
CA LEU A 191 -4.94 -19.11 -18.99
C LEU A 191 -5.86 -18.79 -17.80
N ILE A 192 -7.16 -18.72 -18.03
CA ILE A 192 -8.14 -18.50 -16.96
C ILE A 192 -8.09 -19.64 -15.94
N ALA A 193 -8.01 -20.90 -16.38
CA ALA A 193 -7.94 -22.06 -15.49
C ALA A 193 -6.66 -22.02 -14.63
N ALA A 194 -5.51 -21.69 -15.22
CA ALA A 194 -4.25 -21.56 -14.51
C ALA A 194 -4.32 -20.41 -13.48
N GLY A 195 -4.85 -19.24 -13.88
CA GLY A 195 -5.05 -18.11 -12.97
C GLY A 195 -6.00 -18.43 -11.82
N ARG A 196 -7.07 -19.18 -12.07
CA ARG A 196 -8.00 -19.64 -11.01
C ARG A 196 -7.32 -20.58 -10.02
N ALA A 197 -6.52 -21.52 -10.50
CA ALA A 197 -5.75 -22.40 -9.61
C ALA A 197 -4.81 -21.63 -8.69
N GLY A 198 -4.09 -20.63 -9.23
CA GLY A 198 -3.24 -19.75 -8.46
C GLY A 198 -4.03 -18.91 -7.43
N LEU A 199 -5.19 -18.36 -7.84
CA LEU A 199 -6.05 -17.58 -6.95
C LEU A 199 -6.59 -18.40 -5.77
N ILE A 200 -7.03 -19.66 -5.99
CA ILE A 200 -7.54 -20.53 -4.93
C ILE A 200 -6.49 -20.68 -3.82
N ALA A 201 -5.25 -20.94 -4.17
CA ALA A 201 -4.17 -21.09 -3.20
C ALA A 201 -3.94 -19.80 -2.38
N VAL A 202 -3.94 -18.64 -3.04
CA VAL A 202 -3.80 -17.33 -2.38
C VAL A 202 -5.01 -17.02 -1.49
N GLU A 203 -6.22 -17.29 -1.99
CA GLU A 203 -7.47 -17.07 -1.27
C GLU A 203 -7.51 -17.90 0.03
N ASP A 204 -7.19 -19.20 -0.04
CA ASP A 204 -7.14 -20.07 1.13
C ASP A 204 -6.09 -19.63 2.15
N ALA A 205 -4.93 -19.20 1.68
CA ALA A 205 -3.88 -18.68 2.55
C ALA A 205 -4.29 -17.37 3.23
N LEU A 206 -4.93 -16.45 2.50
CA LEU A 206 -5.41 -15.19 3.05
C LEU A 206 -6.58 -15.40 4.01
N ARG A 207 -7.55 -16.29 3.72
CA ARG A 207 -8.64 -16.62 4.65
C ARG A 207 -8.12 -17.15 5.98
N ARG A 208 -7.15 -18.09 5.94
CA ARG A 208 -6.53 -18.58 7.17
C ARG A 208 -5.75 -17.49 7.90
N GLY A 209 -5.01 -16.68 7.16
CA GLY A 209 -4.15 -15.63 7.74
C GLY A 209 -4.92 -14.43 8.28
N LEU A 210 -6.12 -14.15 7.78
CA LEU A 210 -6.96 -13.04 8.23
C LEU A 210 -7.96 -13.47 9.32
N ALA A 211 -8.03 -14.74 9.69
CA ALA A 211 -8.87 -15.14 10.82
C ALA A 211 -8.41 -14.46 12.12
N PRO A 212 -9.31 -13.94 12.95
CA PRO A 212 -10.79 -14.04 12.91
C PRO A 212 -11.50 -12.95 12.08
N LEU A 213 -10.81 -11.98 11.48
CA LEU A 213 -11.39 -10.86 10.73
C LEU A 213 -12.29 -11.33 9.57
N ALA A 214 -11.86 -12.37 8.85
CA ALA A 214 -12.59 -13.08 7.77
C ALA A 214 -13.48 -12.16 6.90
N PRO A 215 -12.97 -11.08 6.29
CA PRO A 215 -13.79 -10.22 5.45
C PRO A 215 -14.35 -11.01 4.26
N PRO A 216 -15.54 -10.64 3.73
CA PRO A 216 -16.04 -11.18 2.48
C PRO A 216 -14.99 -11.04 1.38
N LEU A 217 -14.62 -12.17 0.75
CA LEU A 217 -13.56 -12.25 -0.23
C LEU A 217 -14.12 -12.71 -1.57
N ASP A 218 -13.95 -11.88 -2.58
CA ASP A 218 -14.24 -12.17 -3.98
C ASP A 218 -12.94 -12.32 -4.77
N ALA A 219 -12.96 -13.10 -5.85
CA ALA A 219 -11.81 -13.32 -6.69
C ALA A 219 -12.17 -13.29 -8.18
N THR A 220 -11.35 -12.63 -8.99
CA THR A 220 -11.55 -12.52 -10.44
C THR A 220 -10.25 -12.80 -11.19
N VAL A 221 -10.34 -13.56 -12.28
CA VAL A 221 -9.26 -13.75 -13.25
C VAL A 221 -9.62 -13.02 -14.52
N VAL A 222 -8.72 -12.20 -15.03
CA VAL A 222 -8.88 -11.48 -16.30
C VAL A 222 -7.68 -11.71 -17.21
N ILE A 223 -7.90 -11.67 -18.52
CA ILE A 223 -6.84 -11.66 -19.53
C ILE A 223 -6.72 -10.24 -20.05
N ALA A 224 -5.53 -9.64 -19.98
CA ALA A 224 -5.32 -8.27 -20.40
C ALA A 224 -4.02 -8.08 -21.16
N ALA A 225 -4.08 -7.25 -22.20
CA ALA A 225 -2.90 -6.77 -22.92
C ALA A 225 -2.24 -5.55 -22.27
N ASP A 226 -2.97 -4.91 -21.35
CA ASP A 226 -2.53 -3.75 -20.58
C ASP A 226 -2.94 -3.95 -19.11
N PRO A 227 -2.14 -4.70 -18.33
CA PRO A 227 -2.45 -5.00 -16.94
C PRO A 227 -2.71 -3.78 -16.06
N PRO A 228 -1.91 -2.68 -16.10
CA PRO A 228 -2.19 -1.50 -15.29
C PRO A 228 -3.58 -0.91 -15.54
N ARG A 229 -3.96 -0.79 -16.82
CA ARG A 229 -5.28 -0.29 -17.21
C ARG A 229 -6.38 -1.22 -16.71
N GLU A 230 -6.18 -2.52 -16.80
CA GLU A 230 -7.16 -3.49 -16.30
C GLU A 230 -7.35 -3.39 -14.78
N ILE A 231 -6.27 -3.23 -14.01
CA ILE A 231 -6.34 -3.00 -12.56
C ILE A 231 -7.19 -1.76 -12.25
N VAL A 232 -6.96 -0.66 -12.96
CA VAL A 232 -7.73 0.59 -12.80
C VAL A 232 -9.22 0.37 -13.14
N LEU A 233 -9.53 -0.33 -14.23
CA LEU A 233 -10.89 -0.67 -14.63
C LEU A 233 -11.59 -1.56 -13.60
N GLN A 234 -10.91 -2.58 -13.09
CA GLN A 234 -11.46 -3.46 -12.05
C GLN A 234 -11.67 -2.72 -10.73
N ALA A 235 -10.76 -1.80 -10.36
CA ALA A 235 -10.94 -0.95 -9.20
C ALA A 235 -12.23 -0.10 -9.31
N ALA A 236 -12.48 0.49 -10.47
CA ALA A 236 -13.70 1.25 -10.72
C ALA A 236 -14.94 0.34 -10.71
N ARG A 237 -14.90 -0.82 -11.37
CA ARG A 237 -16.00 -1.80 -11.44
C ARG A 237 -16.42 -2.29 -10.07
N HIS A 238 -15.46 -2.62 -9.22
CA HIS A 238 -15.71 -3.11 -7.86
C HIS A 238 -15.87 -1.98 -6.84
N ARG A 239 -15.82 -0.71 -7.29
CA ARG A 239 -15.89 0.48 -6.45
C ARG A 239 -14.88 0.41 -5.30
N ALA A 240 -13.69 -0.11 -5.61
CA ALA A 240 -12.59 -0.16 -4.64
C ALA A 240 -12.21 1.27 -4.23
N ARG A 241 -11.97 1.47 -2.96
CA ARG A 241 -11.46 2.73 -2.40
C ARG A 241 -9.98 2.67 -2.08
N LEU A 242 -9.43 1.44 -2.00
CA LEU A 242 -8.01 1.21 -1.83
C LEU A 242 -7.56 0.09 -2.78
N ILE A 243 -6.41 0.29 -3.42
CA ILE A 243 -5.69 -0.74 -4.18
C ILE A 243 -4.41 -1.06 -3.41
N CYS A 244 -4.18 -2.32 -3.04
CA CYS A 244 -2.95 -2.76 -2.40
C CYS A 244 -2.03 -3.43 -3.43
N LEU A 245 -0.85 -2.84 -3.68
CA LEU A 245 0.12 -3.30 -4.67
C LEU A 245 1.40 -3.82 -3.99
N ASP A 246 1.86 -4.98 -4.42
CA ASP A 246 3.15 -5.53 -4.01
C ASP A 246 4.29 -4.84 -4.79
N HIS A 247 5.23 -4.22 -4.07
CA HIS A 247 6.41 -3.58 -4.67
C HIS A 247 7.39 -4.59 -5.26
N ASP A 248 7.49 -5.77 -4.68
CA ASP A 248 8.44 -6.82 -5.07
C ASP A 248 7.85 -7.80 -6.10
N ALA A 249 6.73 -7.41 -6.76
CA ALA A 249 6.18 -8.17 -7.86
C ALA A 249 7.26 -8.41 -8.96
N PRO A 250 7.26 -9.59 -9.60
CA PRO A 250 8.28 -9.93 -10.61
C PRO A 250 8.38 -8.89 -11.73
N ALA A 251 9.61 -8.52 -12.10
CA ALA A 251 9.87 -7.48 -13.11
C ALA A 251 9.28 -7.79 -14.49
N ALA A 252 9.11 -9.07 -14.82
CA ALA A 252 8.50 -9.54 -16.06
C ALA A 252 6.99 -9.78 -15.95
N GLY A 253 6.40 -9.61 -14.75
CA GLY A 253 4.99 -9.87 -14.48
C GLY A 253 4.06 -8.70 -14.80
N PRO A 254 2.74 -8.92 -14.70
CA PRO A 254 1.72 -7.89 -14.90
C PRO A 254 1.81 -6.71 -13.93
N LEU A 255 2.49 -6.91 -12.79
CA LEU A 255 2.72 -5.90 -11.75
C LEU A 255 4.16 -5.37 -11.73
N ALA A 256 4.88 -5.45 -12.85
CA ALA A 256 6.22 -4.85 -12.98
C ALA A 256 6.25 -3.38 -12.54
N ARG A 257 7.43 -2.86 -12.21
CA ARG A 257 7.59 -1.50 -11.69
C ARG A 257 6.93 -0.41 -12.57
N SER A 258 6.97 -0.56 -13.89
CA SER A 258 6.27 0.32 -14.83
C SER A 258 4.75 0.27 -14.66
N SER A 259 4.23 -0.90 -14.30
CA SER A 259 2.80 -1.11 -14.01
C SER A 259 2.40 -0.44 -12.70
N LEU A 260 3.25 -0.49 -11.65
CA LEU A 260 3.02 0.23 -10.38
C LEU A 260 2.89 1.74 -10.61
N GLU A 261 3.79 2.31 -11.41
CA GLU A 261 3.77 3.75 -11.72
C GLU A 261 2.51 4.14 -12.51
N ALA A 262 2.07 3.30 -13.45
CA ALA A 262 0.85 3.54 -14.21
C ALA A 262 -0.39 3.47 -13.30
N VAL A 263 -0.50 2.45 -12.45
CA VAL A 263 -1.60 2.36 -11.49
C VAL A 263 -1.57 3.53 -10.51
N LEU A 264 -0.40 3.87 -9.94
CA LEU A 264 -0.26 5.03 -9.06
C LEU A 264 -0.72 6.34 -9.73
N ARG A 265 -0.55 6.50 -11.04
CA ARG A 265 -0.96 7.69 -11.78
C ARG A 265 -2.45 7.71 -12.05
N ASP A 266 -3.00 6.60 -12.51
CA ASP A 266 -4.31 6.55 -13.15
C ASP A 266 -5.42 5.97 -12.24
N ALA A 267 -5.07 5.45 -11.05
CA ALA A 267 -6.02 4.87 -10.13
C ALA A 267 -7.07 5.87 -9.65
N PRO A 268 -8.37 5.49 -9.71
CA PRO A 268 -9.46 6.28 -9.18
C PRO A 268 -9.66 6.10 -7.67
N ALA A 269 -8.79 5.36 -7.02
CA ALA A 269 -8.84 4.99 -5.61
C ALA A 269 -7.50 5.31 -4.93
N ASP A 270 -7.48 5.33 -3.61
CA ASP A 270 -6.23 5.37 -2.86
C ASP A 270 -5.37 4.15 -3.20
N VAL A 271 -4.05 4.29 -3.14
CA VAL A 271 -3.14 3.20 -3.47
C VAL A 271 -2.13 3.02 -2.35
N ALA A 272 -2.05 1.83 -1.79
CA ALA A 272 -1.01 1.41 -0.87
C ALA A 272 -0.02 0.49 -1.60
N VAL A 273 1.22 0.91 -1.73
CA VAL A 273 2.31 0.06 -2.20
C VAL A 273 3.03 -0.48 -0.98
N PHE A 274 2.99 -1.79 -0.80
CA PHE A 274 3.63 -2.43 0.34
C PHE A 274 4.85 -3.25 -0.07
N ARG A 275 5.78 -3.36 0.88
CA ARG A 275 6.94 -4.20 0.79
C ARG A 275 7.31 -4.75 2.15
N ASN A 276 7.56 -6.04 2.20
CA ASN A 276 8.10 -6.70 3.39
C ASN A 276 9.59 -7.01 3.19
N PRO A 277 10.41 -6.99 4.24
CA PRO A 277 11.77 -7.49 4.16
C PRO A 277 11.75 -8.97 3.78
N SER A 278 12.60 -9.34 2.85
CA SER A 278 12.84 -10.74 2.45
C SER A 278 13.74 -11.43 3.46
#